data_f2b012c5a3af55643f7526ae37ec1c7a
#
_entry.id   f2b012c5a3af55643f7526ae37ec1c7a
#
_cell.length_a   1.000
_cell.length_b   1.000
_cell.length_c   1.000
_cell.angle_alpha   90.00
_cell.angle_beta   90.00
_cell.angle_gamma   90.00
#
_symmetry.space_group_name_H-M   'P 1'
#
loop_
_entity.id
_entity.type
_entity.pdbx_description
1 polymer ?
#
loop_
_entity_poly.entity_id
_entity_poly.type
_entity_poly.pdbx_seq_one_letter_code
_entity_poly.pdbx_strand_id
1 'polypeptide(L)'
;CEQAGVTIWSHCEINSITPLQSSIEPKESSKADRYQLELARGKSDSKETHTLSCESLVVATGALSIPSLGGSDMGYKIARQFSLKLTERRAGLVPFMFSNNFKGVCERLAGLSTEVKVSCNGQKFSESLLFTHRGISGPAILQISSFWHPGESISLNLLPDIAADQWLCEMKLAKGKSL
;
A
#
# COMPACT_ATOMS: atom_id res chain seq x y z
N CYS A 1 27.38 -2.35 5.43
CA CYS A 1 26.95 -3.39 6.39
C CYS A 1 28.13 -4.18 6.92
N GLU A 2 28.95 -4.82 6.07
CA GLU A 2 30.09 -5.65 6.49
C GLU A 2 31.09 -4.90 7.39
N GLN A 3 31.44 -3.65 7.06
CA GLN A 3 32.31 -2.81 7.90
C GLN A 3 31.77 -2.54 9.31
N ALA A 4 30.46 -2.69 9.49
CA ALA A 4 29.79 -2.56 10.79
C ALA A 4 29.55 -3.90 11.50
N GLY A 5 30.14 -4.99 10.99
CA GLY A 5 30.01 -6.34 11.57
C GLY A 5 28.63 -6.98 11.34
N VAL A 6 27.86 -6.48 10.36
CA VAL A 6 26.52 -7.04 10.04
C VAL A 6 26.67 -8.28 9.17
N THR A 7 26.06 -9.39 9.59
CA THR A 7 25.94 -10.60 8.79
C THR A 7 24.63 -10.59 8.02
N ILE A 8 24.70 -10.74 6.69
CA ILE A 8 23.53 -10.78 5.81
C ILE A 8 23.35 -12.21 5.31
N TRP A 9 22.18 -12.78 5.55
CA TRP A 9 21.78 -14.06 4.99
C TRP A 9 20.73 -13.86 3.90
N SER A 10 21.03 -14.35 2.69
CA SER A 10 20.10 -14.38 1.58
C SER A 10 19.55 -15.79 1.37
N HIS A 11 18.45 -15.92 0.60
CA HIS A 11 17.79 -17.19 0.31
C HIS A 11 17.35 -17.91 1.61
N CYS A 12 16.85 -17.13 2.59
CA CYS A 12 16.33 -17.62 3.85
C CYS A 12 14.81 -17.50 3.87
N GLU A 13 14.17 -18.55 4.36
CA GLU A 13 12.75 -18.58 4.68
C GLU A 13 12.60 -18.71 6.20
N ILE A 14 11.78 -17.87 6.80
CA ILE A 14 11.51 -17.93 8.23
C ILE A 14 10.36 -18.91 8.45
N ASN A 15 10.64 -20.00 9.16
CA ASN A 15 9.66 -21.04 9.45
C ASN A 15 8.87 -20.72 10.72
N SER A 16 9.57 -20.33 11.79
CA SER A 16 8.93 -20.00 13.06
C SER A 16 9.69 -18.92 13.83
N ILE A 17 8.99 -18.22 14.69
CA ILE A 17 9.53 -17.30 15.68
C ILE A 17 8.90 -17.65 17.02
N THR A 18 9.72 -17.99 18.00
CA THR A 18 9.25 -18.40 19.33
C THR A 18 9.79 -17.43 20.39
N PRO A 19 8.93 -16.88 21.25
CA PRO A 19 9.42 -16.14 22.41
C PRO A 19 10.08 -17.13 23.39
N LEU A 20 11.28 -16.81 23.82
CA LEU A 20 11.96 -17.55 24.88
C LEU A 20 11.48 -17.01 26.22
N GLN A 21 10.80 -17.85 26.99
CA GLN A 21 10.47 -17.50 28.38
C GLN A 21 11.76 -17.58 29.21
N SER A 22 12.23 -16.46 29.71
CA SER A 22 13.25 -16.50 30.76
C SER A 22 12.59 -17.03 32.03
N SER A 23 12.81 -18.28 32.33
CA SER A 23 12.40 -18.94 33.58
C SER A 23 13.24 -18.52 34.79
N ILE A 24 14.08 -17.50 34.67
CA ILE A 24 14.99 -17.03 35.71
C ILE A 24 14.82 -15.52 35.83
N GLU A 25 14.59 -15.03 37.03
CA GLU A 25 14.62 -13.59 37.35
C GLU A 25 15.86 -12.92 36.73
N PRO A 26 15.73 -11.77 36.09
CA PRO A 26 16.84 -11.14 35.41
C PRO A 26 17.91 -10.78 36.45
N LYS A 27 19.02 -11.51 36.46
CA LYS A 27 20.25 -10.99 37.09
C LYS A 27 20.67 -9.77 36.30
N GLU A 28 20.89 -8.66 36.99
CA GLU A 28 21.09 -7.30 36.48
C GLU A 28 22.20 -7.10 35.41
N SER A 29 22.82 -8.14 34.88
CA SER A 29 23.94 -8.00 33.93
C SER A 29 24.02 -8.99 32.78
N SER A 30 23.06 -9.90 32.58
CA SER A 30 23.14 -10.81 31.46
C SER A 30 22.07 -10.47 30.42
N LYS A 31 22.49 -10.05 29.23
CA LYS A 31 21.64 -9.97 28.03
C LYS A 31 21.17 -11.39 27.70
N ALA A 32 19.92 -11.71 28.02
CA ALA A 32 19.34 -13.02 27.71
C ALA A 32 18.62 -12.93 26.36
N ASP A 33 18.81 -13.97 25.54
CA ASP A 33 18.03 -14.10 24.32
C ASP A 33 16.54 -14.20 24.63
N ARG A 34 15.75 -13.41 23.90
CA ARG A 34 14.28 -13.30 24.09
C ARG A 34 13.49 -13.94 22.99
N TYR A 35 14.11 -14.16 21.85
CA TYR A 35 13.47 -14.74 20.66
C TYR A 35 14.35 -15.81 20.05
N GLN A 36 13.71 -16.86 19.57
CA GLN A 36 14.32 -17.91 18.78
C GLN A 36 13.65 -17.96 17.41
N LEU A 37 14.44 -18.03 16.35
CA LEU A 37 13.98 -18.13 14.98
C LEU A 37 14.45 -19.45 14.38
N GLU A 38 13.55 -20.16 13.74
CA GLU A 38 13.88 -21.26 12.85
C GLU A 38 13.85 -20.79 11.41
N LEU A 39 14.90 -21.04 10.69
CA LEU A 39 15.13 -20.58 9.32
C LEU A 39 15.48 -21.76 8.43
N ALA A 40 14.94 -21.78 7.22
CA ALA A 40 15.41 -22.65 6.15
C ALA A 40 16.26 -21.79 5.19
N ARG A 41 17.50 -22.16 4.97
CA ARG A 41 18.43 -21.47 4.07
C ARG A 41 18.87 -22.40 2.95
N GLY A 42 18.87 -21.92 1.71
CA GLY A 42 19.32 -22.65 0.55
C GLY A 42 18.40 -22.51 -0.65
N LYS A 43 18.81 -23.09 -1.78
CA LYS A 43 17.99 -23.21 -3.00
C LYS A 43 17.06 -24.43 -2.86
N SER A 44 15.98 -24.47 -3.65
CA SER A 44 14.84 -25.39 -3.53
C SER A 44 15.16 -26.84 -3.13
N ASP A 45 16.27 -27.41 -3.59
CA ASP A 45 16.56 -28.82 -3.42
C ASP A 45 17.57 -29.12 -2.29
N SER A 46 18.09 -28.10 -1.59
CA SER A 46 19.05 -28.25 -0.51
C SER A 46 18.88 -27.17 0.55
N LYS A 47 17.70 -27.16 1.21
CA LYS A 47 17.46 -26.27 2.35
C LYS A 47 18.02 -26.86 3.64
N GLU A 48 18.90 -26.13 4.28
CA GLU A 48 19.38 -26.43 5.63
C GLU A 48 18.58 -25.64 6.66
N THR A 49 18.22 -26.30 7.75
CA THR A 49 17.53 -25.65 8.86
C THR A 49 18.56 -25.05 9.82
N HIS A 50 18.38 -23.79 10.17
CA HIS A 50 19.19 -23.07 11.13
C HIS A 50 18.31 -22.53 12.25
N THR A 51 18.87 -22.49 13.45
CA THR A 51 18.24 -21.87 14.62
C THR A 51 19.09 -20.67 15.05
N LEU A 52 18.46 -19.50 15.18
CA LEU A 52 19.08 -18.29 15.67
C LEU A 52 18.36 -17.81 16.92
N SER A 53 19.10 -17.33 17.90
CA SER A 53 18.54 -16.65 19.06
C SER A 53 18.98 -15.19 19.08
N CYS A 54 18.12 -14.31 19.61
CA CYS A 54 18.43 -12.90 19.74
C CYS A 54 17.70 -12.25 20.91
N GLU A 55 18.32 -11.22 21.47
CA GLU A 55 17.72 -10.38 22.50
C GLU A 55 16.60 -9.49 21.92
N SER A 56 16.80 -8.96 20.73
CA SER A 56 15.88 -8.05 20.08
C SER A 56 15.64 -8.47 18.62
N LEU A 57 14.38 -8.45 18.20
CA LEU A 57 13.96 -8.83 16.86
C LEU A 57 13.25 -7.66 16.18
N VAL A 58 13.70 -7.31 14.98
CA VAL A 58 13.04 -6.33 14.11
C VAL A 58 12.35 -7.05 12.96
N VAL A 59 11.05 -6.86 12.83
CA VAL A 59 10.25 -7.41 11.73
C VAL A 59 10.15 -6.36 10.63
N ALA A 60 10.85 -6.58 9.52
CA ALA A 60 10.89 -5.68 8.37
C ALA A 60 10.59 -6.43 7.06
N THR A 61 9.56 -7.29 7.09
CA THR A 61 9.20 -8.23 6.02
C THR A 61 8.42 -7.61 4.86
N GLY A 62 8.22 -6.28 4.88
CA GLY A 62 7.35 -5.60 3.92
C GLY A 62 5.86 -5.90 4.17
N ALA A 63 5.04 -5.60 3.18
CA ALA A 63 3.60 -5.78 3.22
C ALA A 63 3.09 -6.46 1.95
N LEU A 64 1.76 -6.57 1.79
CA LEU A 64 1.11 -7.28 0.68
C LEU A 64 1.18 -6.55 -0.68
N SER A 65 1.78 -5.36 -0.73
CA SER A 65 1.67 -4.46 -1.90
C SER A 65 2.40 -4.97 -3.15
N ILE A 66 3.54 -5.63 -3.01
CA ILE A 66 4.34 -6.10 -4.15
C ILE A 66 4.85 -7.53 -3.89
N PRO A 67 4.03 -8.56 -4.14
CA PRO A 67 4.42 -9.96 -3.89
C PRO A 67 5.66 -10.40 -4.69
N SER A 68 5.84 -9.87 -5.90
CA SER A 68 7.00 -10.16 -6.76
C SER A 68 8.34 -9.69 -6.18
N LEU A 69 8.33 -8.75 -5.25
CA LEU A 69 9.49 -8.27 -4.52
C LEU A 69 9.60 -8.88 -3.10
N GLY A 70 8.88 -9.97 -2.83
CA GLY A 70 8.89 -10.65 -1.54
C GLY A 70 7.92 -10.07 -0.51
N GLY A 71 7.04 -9.15 -0.90
CA GLY A 71 5.98 -8.66 -0.04
C GLY A 71 5.03 -9.78 0.36
N SER A 72 4.74 -9.94 1.66
CA SER A 72 3.95 -11.03 2.19
C SER A 72 3.10 -10.59 3.40
N ASP A 73 2.25 -11.47 3.86
CA ASP A 73 1.45 -11.27 5.08
C ASP A 73 2.18 -11.68 6.37
N MET A 74 3.46 -12.02 6.28
CA MET A 74 4.26 -12.56 7.39
C MET A 74 4.29 -11.62 8.60
N GLY A 75 4.53 -10.32 8.39
CA GLY A 75 4.52 -9.35 9.48
C GLY A 75 3.19 -9.31 10.23
N TYR A 76 2.06 -9.48 9.53
CA TYR A 76 0.73 -9.55 10.14
C TYR A 76 0.49 -10.88 10.89
N LYS A 77 1.04 -11.99 10.40
CA LYS A 77 1.01 -13.28 11.12
C LYS A 77 1.78 -13.20 12.42
N ILE A 78 2.99 -12.65 12.38
CA ILE A 78 3.82 -12.39 13.56
C ILE A 78 3.07 -11.50 14.56
N ALA A 79 2.51 -10.38 14.11
CA ALA A 79 1.75 -9.48 14.98
C ALA A 79 0.59 -10.20 15.70
N ARG A 80 -0.16 -11.07 15.01
CA ARG A 80 -1.22 -11.89 15.63
C ARG A 80 -0.65 -12.89 16.61
N GLN A 81 0.45 -13.57 16.27
CA GLN A 81 1.12 -14.54 17.15
C GLN A 81 1.51 -13.88 18.48
N PHE A 82 1.96 -12.62 18.44
CA PHE A 82 2.31 -11.86 19.64
C PHE A 82 1.13 -11.06 20.21
N SER A 83 -0.11 -11.39 19.85
CA SER A 83 -1.35 -10.78 20.34
C SER A 83 -1.41 -9.26 20.14
N LEU A 84 -0.70 -8.73 19.14
CA LEU A 84 -0.77 -7.32 18.79
C LEU A 84 -2.07 -7.02 18.04
N LYS A 85 -2.73 -5.92 18.40
CA LYS A 85 -3.96 -5.46 17.74
C LYS A 85 -3.62 -4.96 16.33
N LEU A 86 -4.29 -5.54 15.33
CA LEU A 86 -4.20 -5.09 13.94
C LEU A 86 -5.42 -4.22 13.62
N THR A 87 -5.19 -3.08 13.00
CA THR A 87 -6.25 -2.28 12.37
C THR A 87 -6.73 -2.97 11.09
N GLU A 88 -7.93 -2.60 10.63
CA GLU A 88 -8.43 -3.07 9.34
C GLU A 88 -7.45 -2.71 8.21
N ARG A 89 -7.14 -3.70 7.38
CA ARG A 89 -6.22 -3.54 6.26
C ARG A 89 -7.00 -3.24 4.99
N ARG A 90 -6.67 -2.15 4.35
CA ARG A 90 -7.25 -1.74 3.06
C ARG A 90 -6.14 -1.36 2.10
N ALA A 91 -6.41 -1.56 0.80
CA ALA A 91 -5.54 -1.02 -0.22
C ALA A 91 -5.60 0.51 -0.18
N GLY A 92 -4.45 1.15 -0.18
CA GLY A 92 -4.30 2.60 -0.25
C GLY A 92 -3.36 2.96 -1.40
N LEU A 93 -3.46 4.18 -1.91
CA LEU A 93 -2.68 4.64 -3.06
C LEU A 93 -2.86 3.73 -4.29
N VAL A 94 -4.11 3.35 -4.58
CA VAL A 94 -4.46 2.45 -5.69
C VAL A 94 -5.35 3.14 -6.71
N PRO A 95 -5.29 2.74 -7.99
CA PRO A 95 -6.20 3.23 -9.03
C PRO A 95 -7.62 2.69 -8.82
N PHE A 96 -8.61 3.39 -9.36
CA PHE A 96 -9.97 2.87 -9.47
C PHE A 96 -10.18 2.21 -10.82
N MET A 97 -10.72 0.99 -10.79
CA MET A 97 -11.08 0.22 -11.97
C MET A 97 -12.59 0.17 -12.14
N PHE A 98 -13.08 0.24 -13.36
CA PHE A 98 -14.49 0.20 -13.68
C PHE A 98 -14.83 -1.03 -14.52
N SER A 99 -16.01 -1.60 -14.25
CA SER A 99 -16.58 -2.72 -15.01
C SER A 99 -17.84 -2.34 -15.79
N ASN A 100 -18.32 -1.10 -15.63
CA ASN A 100 -19.52 -0.55 -16.22
C ASN A 100 -19.23 0.29 -17.49
N ASN A 101 -20.21 1.00 -17.98
CA ASN A 101 -20.12 1.86 -19.18
C ASN A 101 -18.99 2.91 -19.08
N PHE A 102 -18.61 3.35 -17.88
CA PHE A 102 -17.53 4.31 -17.71
C PHE A 102 -16.16 3.72 -18.07
N LYS A 103 -16.01 2.39 -18.03
CA LYS A 103 -14.81 1.71 -18.54
C LYS A 103 -14.56 2.06 -20.00
N GLY A 104 -15.60 2.04 -20.86
CA GLY A 104 -15.47 2.41 -22.27
C GLY A 104 -15.06 3.86 -22.50
N VAL A 105 -15.43 4.77 -21.59
CA VAL A 105 -14.94 6.16 -21.62
C VAL A 105 -13.45 6.18 -21.27
N CYS A 106 -13.04 5.49 -20.23
CA CYS A 106 -11.63 5.43 -19.80
C CYS A 106 -10.73 4.81 -20.90
N GLU A 107 -11.21 3.77 -21.58
CA GLU A 107 -10.47 3.15 -22.69
C GLU A 107 -10.20 4.12 -23.84
N ARG A 108 -11.20 4.93 -24.22
CA ARG A 108 -11.04 5.95 -25.28
C ARG A 108 -10.11 7.10 -24.88
N LEU A 109 -10.04 7.41 -23.61
CA LEU A 109 -9.21 8.48 -23.05
C LEU A 109 -7.87 7.98 -22.50
N ALA A 110 -7.56 6.69 -22.64
CA ALA A 110 -6.36 6.07 -22.05
C ALA A 110 -5.09 6.81 -22.48
N GLY A 111 -4.27 7.18 -21.50
CA GLY A 111 -3.07 8.00 -21.68
C GLY A 111 -3.29 9.50 -21.51
N LEU A 112 -4.54 9.98 -21.51
CA LEU A 112 -4.83 11.39 -21.21
C LEU A 112 -4.64 11.68 -19.72
N SER A 113 -3.96 12.77 -19.43
CA SER A 113 -3.83 13.32 -18.06
C SER A 113 -4.42 14.72 -18.02
N THR A 114 -5.08 15.08 -16.92
CA THR A 114 -5.65 16.40 -16.69
C THR A 114 -5.67 16.75 -15.21
N GLU A 115 -5.54 18.03 -14.89
CA GLU A 115 -5.71 18.53 -13.53
C GLU A 115 -7.18 18.40 -13.10
N VAL A 116 -7.40 17.92 -11.90
CA VAL A 116 -8.73 17.74 -11.33
C VAL A 116 -8.76 18.12 -9.85
N LYS A 117 -9.96 18.35 -9.35
CA LYS A 117 -10.24 18.39 -7.92
C LYS A 117 -11.09 17.18 -7.57
N VAL A 118 -10.55 16.27 -6.75
CA VAL A 118 -11.25 15.07 -6.28
C VAL A 118 -11.62 15.20 -4.81
N SER A 119 -12.78 14.68 -4.43
CA SER A 119 -13.20 14.67 -3.03
C SER A 119 -13.93 13.38 -2.64
N CYS A 120 -13.70 12.96 -1.39
CA CYS A 120 -14.35 11.82 -0.75
C CYS A 120 -14.21 11.96 0.77
N ASN A 121 -15.25 11.68 1.53
CA ASN A 121 -15.24 11.68 3.01
C ASN A 121 -14.61 12.93 3.64
N GLY A 122 -14.92 14.11 3.10
CA GLY A 122 -14.38 15.39 3.59
C GLY A 122 -12.94 15.69 3.17
N GLN A 123 -12.23 14.73 2.58
CA GLN A 123 -10.89 14.96 2.02
C GLN A 123 -10.98 15.47 0.59
N LYS A 124 -10.02 16.32 0.22
CA LYS A 124 -9.94 16.92 -1.13
C LYS A 124 -8.48 16.96 -1.59
N PHE A 125 -8.25 16.60 -2.85
CA PHE A 125 -6.95 16.71 -3.50
C PHE A 125 -7.11 17.41 -4.84
N SER A 126 -6.16 18.28 -5.16
CA SER A 126 -6.09 19.01 -6.44
C SER A 126 -4.76 18.65 -7.10
N GLU A 127 -4.80 17.74 -8.04
CA GLU A 127 -3.64 17.12 -8.69
C GLU A 127 -4.07 16.49 -10.01
N SER A 128 -3.11 15.94 -10.75
CA SER A 128 -3.38 15.25 -12.01
C SER A 128 -4.14 13.95 -11.83
N LEU A 129 -5.15 13.73 -12.68
CA LEU A 129 -5.79 12.45 -12.95
C LEU A 129 -5.21 11.88 -14.25
N LEU A 130 -5.06 10.56 -14.31
CA LEU A 130 -4.66 9.82 -15.50
C LEU A 130 -5.76 8.82 -15.88
N PHE A 131 -6.25 8.88 -17.11
CA PHE A 131 -7.10 7.85 -17.67
C PHE A 131 -6.27 6.65 -18.12
N THR A 132 -6.70 5.45 -17.76
CA THR A 132 -6.09 4.19 -18.16
C THR A 132 -7.13 3.29 -18.84
N HIS A 133 -6.71 2.29 -19.58
CA HIS A 133 -7.61 1.31 -20.21
C HIS A 133 -8.49 0.53 -19.22
N ARG A 134 -8.23 0.59 -17.92
CA ARG A 134 -9.00 -0.09 -16.86
C ARG A 134 -9.83 0.86 -16.02
N GLY A 135 -9.53 2.16 -16.06
CA GLY A 135 -10.16 3.12 -15.19
C GLY A 135 -9.33 4.40 -15.01
N ILE A 136 -9.26 4.91 -13.82
CA ILE A 136 -8.57 6.16 -13.50
C ILE A 136 -7.46 5.95 -12.47
N SER A 137 -6.38 6.69 -12.62
CA SER A 137 -5.20 6.71 -11.79
C SER A 137 -4.66 8.14 -11.70
N GLY A 138 -3.42 8.30 -11.36
CA GLY A 138 -2.76 9.61 -11.19
C GLY A 138 -2.75 10.06 -9.73
N PRO A 139 -1.94 11.08 -9.41
CA PRO A 139 -1.71 11.51 -8.01
C PRO A 139 -2.99 11.81 -7.24
N ALA A 140 -3.95 12.53 -7.84
CA ALA A 140 -5.23 12.84 -7.21
C ALA A 140 -6.01 11.59 -6.82
N ILE A 141 -6.06 10.61 -7.72
CA ILE A 141 -6.81 9.36 -7.53
C ILE A 141 -6.14 8.44 -6.53
N LEU A 142 -4.81 8.31 -6.60
CA LEU A 142 -4.06 7.49 -5.66
C LEU A 142 -4.21 8.01 -4.23
N GLN A 143 -4.13 9.32 -4.02
CA GLN A 143 -4.30 9.93 -2.70
C GLN A 143 -5.72 9.71 -2.16
N ILE A 144 -6.76 10.02 -2.95
CA ILE A 144 -8.15 9.92 -2.48
C ILE A 144 -8.56 8.46 -2.20
N SER A 145 -7.94 7.48 -2.89
CA SER A 145 -8.24 6.06 -2.67
C SER A 145 -7.98 5.59 -1.25
N SER A 146 -7.08 6.26 -0.53
CA SER A 146 -6.79 5.96 0.89
C SER A 146 -7.93 6.35 1.83
N PHE A 147 -8.85 7.19 1.39
CA PHE A 147 -10.00 7.70 2.17
C PHE A 147 -11.33 7.15 1.69
N TRP A 148 -11.35 6.44 0.56
CA TRP A 148 -12.55 5.83 -0.01
C TRP A 148 -12.82 4.45 0.62
N HIS A 149 -14.11 4.13 0.82
CA HIS A 149 -14.55 2.80 1.23
C HIS A 149 -15.44 2.18 0.14
N PRO A 150 -15.47 0.84 0.02
CA PRO A 150 -16.36 0.15 -0.91
C PRO A 150 -17.80 0.59 -0.75
N GLY A 151 -18.46 0.96 -1.86
CA GLY A 151 -19.83 1.47 -1.87
C GLY A 151 -19.96 2.99 -1.79
N GLU A 152 -18.91 3.71 -1.48
CA GLU A 152 -18.93 5.18 -1.47
C GLU A 152 -18.67 5.77 -2.85
N SER A 153 -19.10 7.02 -3.04
CA SER A 153 -18.84 7.78 -4.26
C SER A 153 -17.66 8.73 -4.08
N ILE A 154 -16.86 8.88 -5.12
CA ILE A 154 -15.91 9.99 -5.25
C ILE A 154 -16.49 11.06 -6.17
N SER A 155 -16.26 12.32 -5.85
CA SER A 155 -16.64 13.46 -6.69
C SER A 155 -15.41 13.98 -7.44
N LEU A 156 -15.53 14.11 -8.76
CA LEU A 156 -14.49 14.62 -9.63
C LEU A 156 -14.94 15.93 -10.26
N ASN A 157 -14.18 17.01 -10.05
CA ASN A 157 -14.29 18.23 -10.82
C ASN A 157 -13.18 18.25 -11.88
N LEU A 158 -13.57 18.14 -13.13
CA LEU A 158 -12.66 18.13 -14.30
C LEU A 158 -12.29 19.54 -14.79
N LEU A 159 -12.90 20.57 -14.21
CA LEU A 159 -12.66 21.99 -14.53
C LEU A 159 -12.41 22.75 -13.22
N PRO A 160 -11.33 22.44 -12.47
CA PRO A 160 -11.14 22.95 -11.12
C PRO A 160 -10.97 24.48 -11.05
N ASP A 161 -10.47 25.10 -12.11
CA ASP A 161 -10.14 26.52 -12.19
C ASP A 161 -11.16 27.34 -12.99
N ILE A 162 -12.25 26.70 -13.43
CA ILE A 162 -13.30 27.32 -14.25
C ILE A 162 -14.63 27.23 -13.52
N ALA A 163 -15.30 28.35 -13.34
CA ALA A 163 -16.72 28.37 -12.98
C ALA A 163 -17.55 27.93 -14.18
N ALA A 164 -17.79 26.62 -14.29
CA ALA A 164 -18.35 25.99 -15.50
C ALA A 164 -19.72 26.54 -15.89
N ASP A 165 -20.55 26.94 -14.91
CA ASP A 165 -21.85 27.59 -15.09
C ASP A 165 -21.71 28.95 -15.77
N GLN A 166 -20.80 29.78 -15.28
CA GLN A 166 -20.51 31.10 -15.87
C GLN A 166 -19.91 30.96 -17.26
N TRP A 167 -18.92 30.09 -17.41
CA TRP A 167 -18.28 29.81 -18.69
C TRP A 167 -19.27 29.32 -19.76
N LEU A 168 -20.18 28.40 -19.40
CA LEU A 168 -21.21 27.91 -20.31
C LEU A 168 -22.20 29.01 -20.71
N CYS A 169 -22.58 29.90 -19.78
CA CYS A 169 -23.43 31.05 -20.06
C CYS A 169 -22.75 32.03 -21.04
N GLU A 170 -21.48 32.35 -20.82
CA GLU A 170 -20.69 33.20 -21.72
C GLU A 170 -20.55 32.58 -23.13
N MET A 171 -20.25 31.28 -23.21
CA MET A 171 -20.14 30.57 -24.47
C MET A 171 -21.47 30.53 -25.23
N LYS A 172 -22.58 30.35 -24.53
CA LYS A 172 -23.91 30.39 -25.11
C LYS A 172 -24.27 31.77 -25.65
N LEU A 173 -23.90 32.83 -24.94
CA LEU A 173 -24.09 34.21 -25.39
C LEU A 173 -23.23 34.52 -26.61
N ALA A 174 -21.99 34.06 -26.63
CA ALA A 174 -21.05 34.30 -27.74
C ALA A 174 -21.37 33.52 -29.02
N LYS A 175 -21.83 32.26 -28.89
CA LYS A 175 -22.10 31.37 -30.06
C LYS A 175 -23.58 31.25 -30.43
N GLY A 176 -24.48 31.91 -29.70
CA GLY A 176 -25.91 31.83 -29.97
C GLY A 176 -26.50 30.43 -29.81
N LYS A 177 -27.52 30.11 -30.63
CA LYS A 177 -28.25 28.80 -30.56
C LYS A 177 -27.48 27.61 -31.15
N SER A 178 -26.21 27.75 -31.50
CA SER A 178 -25.41 26.70 -32.16
C SER A 178 -24.57 25.85 -31.23
N LEU A 179 -25.02 25.69 -29.96
CA LEU A 179 -24.53 24.72 -29.00
C LEU A 179 -25.55 23.65 -28.74
#